data_d1b82db665b07ce4fe136138b7aadb89
#
_entry.id   d1b82db665b07ce4fe136138b7aadb89
#
_cell.length_a   1.000
_cell.length_b   1.000
_cell.length_c   1.000
_cell.angle_alpha   90.00
_cell.angle_beta   90.00
_cell.angle_gamma   90.00
#
_symmetry.space_group_name_H-M   'P 1'
#
loop_
_entity.id
_entity.type
_entity.pdbx_description
1 polymer ?
#
loop_
_entity_poly.entity_id
_entity_poly.type
_entity_poly.pdbx_seq_one_letter_code
_entity_poly.pdbx_strand_id
1 'polypeptide(L)'
;MTATAALVRGLVTLSPQGNDLTEMSMEGQVKVVEEPLPGATKPGIEIAGEQVQLSRPAGFDARAVVSGRPAIVRGQGLDLSGPLVEFDRGRNRVVVDGAGTLALPIPAGGGLDALAVTGPAPRPAAPPAVAGDPGKLDVAWRGRLDFDGRTARFSDEVVATTPETTVRAGVIDVVFDEPFDFGGDRRPAGGRQPEVARVACGGGVKIESEMVDEAGEKSRQRLFVRDLVVERASGDVSGTGPGRLTSTRVGGSPALTLPAAPGAAPPVRPVAATARSEQLQYLGVDFQRGLRGNIHRRMMEFHQRVEAIAGPVAGWDDALDPHAAGGLPEGVVAIACDVLGVGQAPPLPGLQRNTLEIAAGGNVLVEGESFTARSARLTWSEAKDLLVFEGDGRSDAQLFRQVKLGAQPSSASAGKILYWRGLNRVDVEDARFLDLDQLGKGPLPQLPGGPAAPGQQTPFAPRPVPGT
;
A
#
# COMPACT_ATOMS: atom_id res chain seq x y z
N MET A 1 -13.71 43.28 8.85
CA MET A 1 -14.51 42.50 7.87
C MET A 1 -15.06 43.49 6.85
N THR A 2 -14.81 43.26 5.58
CA THR A 2 -15.26 44.11 4.47
C THR A 2 -16.17 43.25 3.57
N ALA A 3 -17.34 43.77 3.22
CA ALA A 3 -18.29 43.09 2.36
C ALA A 3 -18.62 43.96 1.12
N THR A 4 -18.65 43.33 -0.03
CA THR A 4 -19.04 43.94 -1.32
C THR A 4 -20.15 43.11 -1.95
N ALA A 5 -21.25 43.76 -2.34
CA ALA A 5 -22.40 43.12 -3.00
C ALA A 5 -23.19 44.16 -3.76
N ALA A 6 -24.01 43.75 -4.74
CA ALA A 6 -24.92 44.66 -5.45
C ALA A 6 -26.06 45.14 -4.55
N LEU A 7 -26.54 44.26 -3.63
CA LEU A 7 -27.60 44.58 -2.68
C LEU A 7 -27.26 43.98 -1.33
N VAL A 8 -27.37 44.80 -0.27
CA VAL A 8 -27.22 44.39 1.13
C VAL A 8 -28.47 44.75 1.93
N ARG A 9 -29.00 43.78 2.63
CA ARG A 9 -30.13 44.00 3.58
C ARG A 9 -29.71 43.49 4.93
N GLY A 10 -29.96 44.25 5.99
CA GLY A 10 -29.70 43.88 7.38
C GLY A 10 -30.91 44.01 8.25
N LEU A 11 -31.14 43.06 9.13
CA LEU A 11 -32.10 43.14 10.21
C LEU A 11 -31.36 43.40 11.52
N VAL A 12 -31.64 44.55 12.13
CA VAL A 12 -31.00 44.97 13.39
C VAL A 12 -32.06 45.01 14.49
N THR A 13 -31.79 44.27 15.56
CA THR A 13 -32.61 44.33 16.77
C THR A 13 -32.06 45.43 17.68
N LEU A 14 -32.90 46.43 17.96
CA LEU A 14 -32.57 47.50 18.86
C LEU A 14 -32.94 47.13 20.31
N SER A 15 -32.00 47.15 21.23
CA SER A 15 -32.23 46.88 22.63
C SER A 15 -31.59 47.94 23.53
N PRO A 16 -32.03 48.13 24.76
CA PRO A 16 -31.43 49.08 25.70
C PRO A 16 -29.95 48.76 26.00
N GLN A 17 -29.49 47.56 25.70
CA GLN A 17 -28.13 47.07 25.94
C GLN A 17 -27.21 47.21 24.73
N GLY A 18 -27.75 47.60 23.55
CA GLY A 18 -27.01 47.78 22.30
C GLY A 18 -27.83 47.34 21.06
N ASN A 19 -27.30 47.64 19.90
CA ASN A 19 -27.85 47.23 18.62
C ASN A 19 -27.20 45.89 18.18
N ASP A 20 -28.01 44.89 17.93
CA ASP A 20 -27.53 43.57 17.50
C ASP A 20 -27.97 43.26 16.07
N LEU A 21 -27.02 42.89 15.21
CA LEU A 21 -27.30 42.49 13.84
C LEU A 21 -27.80 41.02 13.87
N THR A 22 -29.08 40.83 13.65
CA THR A 22 -29.73 39.52 13.74
C THR A 22 -29.58 38.73 12.43
N GLU A 23 -29.78 39.42 11.29
CA GLU A 23 -29.68 38.80 9.95
C GLU A 23 -29.03 39.78 8.97
N MET A 24 -28.27 39.22 8.01
CA MET A 24 -27.74 39.96 6.88
C MET A 24 -27.89 39.09 5.62
N SER A 25 -28.48 39.68 4.58
CA SER A 25 -28.58 39.08 3.24
C SER A 25 -27.87 39.98 2.24
N MET A 26 -27.04 39.36 1.43
CA MET A 26 -26.26 40.01 0.37
C MET A 26 -26.52 39.28 -0.95
N GLU A 27 -26.71 40.04 -2.04
CA GLU A 27 -27.03 39.51 -3.35
C GLU A 27 -26.18 40.20 -4.43
N GLY A 28 -25.82 39.44 -5.47
CA GLY A 28 -25.10 39.94 -6.67
C GLY A 28 -23.60 40.09 -6.48
N GLN A 29 -22.85 39.09 -6.95
CA GLN A 29 -21.37 39.03 -6.89
C GLN A 29 -20.82 39.36 -5.48
N VAL A 30 -21.33 38.65 -4.50
CA VAL A 30 -20.98 38.91 -3.11
C VAL A 30 -19.54 38.46 -2.85
N LYS A 31 -18.78 39.35 -2.21
CA LYS A 31 -17.45 39.05 -1.68
C LYS A 31 -17.35 39.60 -0.24
N VAL A 32 -17.05 38.72 0.69
CA VAL A 32 -16.83 39.04 2.09
C VAL A 32 -15.39 38.65 2.44
N VAL A 33 -14.64 39.59 2.98
CA VAL A 33 -13.25 39.39 3.39
C VAL A 33 -13.09 39.78 4.84
N GLU A 34 -12.61 38.86 5.65
CA GLU A 34 -12.16 39.12 7.01
C GLU A 34 -10.66 39.34 7.00
N GLU A 35 -10.21 40.55 7.27
CA GLU A 35 -8.78 40.85 7.37
C GLU A 35 -8.20 40.17 8.62
N PRO A 36 -6.99 39.59 8.51
CA PRO A 36 -6.34 39.01 9.66
C PRO A 36 -6.05 40.11 10.73
N LEU A 37 -6.23 39.75 11.99
CA LEU A 37 -5.87 40.67 13.08
C LEU A 37 -4.38 41.05 12.99
N PRO A 38 -4.00 42.30 13.35
CA PRO A 38 -2.62 42.70 13.36
C PRO A 38 -1.76 41.76 14.23
N GLY A 39 -0.76 41.13 13.60
CA GLY A 39 0.09 40.12 14.25
C GLY A 39 -0.38 38.67 14.13
N ALA A 40 -1.53 38.39 13.48
CA ALA A 40 -1.97 37.03 13.19
C ALA A 40 -1.13 36.46 12.05
N THR A 41 -0.63 35.23 12.23
CA THR A 41 0.13 34.48 11.22
C THR A 41 -0.79 33.74 10.24
N LYS A 42 -2.11 33.73 10.48
CA LYS A 42 -3.10 33.03 9.63
C LYS A 42 -3.79 34.01 8.68
N PRO A 43 -3.98 33.61 7.41
CA PRO A 43 -4.77 34.42 6.47
C PRO A 43 -6.21 34.55 6.94
N GLY A 44 -6.84 35.68 6.61
CA GLY A 44 -8.27 35.92 6.87
C GLY A 44 -9.16 34.97 6.08
N ILE A 45 -10.46 35.04 6.37
CA ILE A 45 -11.49 34.24 5.66
C ILE A 45 -12.01 35.08 4.49
N GLU A 46 -12.11 34.45 3.32
CA GLU A 46 -12.75 34.99 2.13
C GLU A 46 -13.97 34.12 1.77
N ILE A 47 -15.11 34.75 1.60
CA ILE A 47 -16.36 34.13 1.15
C ILE A 47 -16.78 34.82 -0.14
N ALA A 48 -17.05 34.07 -1.20
CA ALA A 48 -17.53 34.61 -2.46
C ALA A 48 -18.72 33.77 -3.00
N GLY A 49 -19.71 34.42 -3.61
CA GLY A 49 -20.88 33.76 -4.17
C GLY A 49 -21.85 34.72 -4.86
N GLU A 50 -22.96 34.19 -5.33
CA GLU A 50 -24.05 34.98 -5.89
C GLU A 50 -24.95 35.56 -4.76
N GLN A 51 -25.12 34.79 -3.70
CA GLN A 51 -25.90 35.17 -2.54
C GLN A 51 -25.22 34.67 -1.24
N VAL A 52 -25.23 35.51 -0.23
CA VAL A 52 -24.77 35.16 1.13
C VAL A 52 -25.81 35.58 2.14
N GLN A 53 -26.22 34.63 2.99
CA GLN A 53 -27.12 34.88 4.13
C GLN A 53 -26.37 34.57 5.42
N LEU A 54 -26.37 35.52 6.33
CA LEU A 54 -25.77 35.41 7.65
C LEU A 54 -26.86 35.57 8.72
N SER A 55 -26.95 34.62 9.62
CA SER A 55 -27.82 34.68 10.78
C SER A 55 -26.97 34.78 12.03
N ARG A 56 -27.28 35.76 12.91
CA ARG A 56 -26.53 36.03 14.14
C ARG A 56 -24.99 36.06 13.96
N PRO A 57 -24.49 36.91 13.06
CA PRO A 57 -23.08 36.85 12.66
C PRO A 57 -22.07 37.10 13.82
N ALA A 58 -22.50 37.81 14.88
CA ALA A 58 -21.70 38.04 16.09
C ALA A 58 -21.95 36.98 17.17
N GLY A 59 -22.94 36.10 17.01
CA GLY A 59 -23.32 35.08 17.99
C GLY A 59 -22.42 33.81 17.88
N PHE A 60 -22.41 33.11 18.99
CA PHE A 60 -21.71 31.81 19.02
C PHE A 60 -22.44 30.75 18.17
N ASP A 61 -23.72 30.95 17.91
CA ASP A 61 -24.59 30.16 17.04
C ASP A 61 -24.76 30.76 15.62
N ALA A 62 -23.73 31.47 15.16
CA ALA A 62 -23.69 32.05 13.83
C ALA A 62 -23.88 30.97 12.74
N ARG A 63 -24.74 31.31 11.76
CA ARG A 63 -24.93 30.49 10.58
C ARG A 63 -24.70 31.31 9.33
N ALA A 64 -23.96 30.72 8.37
CA ALA A 64 -23.74 31.30 7.06
C ALA A 64 -24.23 30.33 5.98
N VAL A 65 -24.97 30.82 5.01
CA VAL A 65 -25.38 30.09 3.80
C VAL A 65 -24.87 30.87 2.60
N VAL A 66 -24.05 30.25 1.78
CA VAL A 66 -23.44 30.82 0.60
C VAL A 66 -23.89 30.02 -0.62
N SER A 67 -24.51 30.66 -1.58
CA SER A 67 -24.88 30.06 -2.85
C SER A 67 -24.21 30.77 -4.01
N GLY A 68 -23.85 30.00 -5.06
CA GLY A 68 -23.18 30.53 -6.22
C GLY A 68 -22.82 29.45 -7.26
N ARG A 69 -22.17 29.89 -8.35
CA ARG A 69 -21.69 28.98 -9.41
C ARG A 69 -20.21 29.21 -9.71
N PRO A 70 -19.29 28.82 -8.81
CA PRO A 70 -19.51 28.23 -7.49
C PRO A 70 -19.61 29.27 -6.36
N ALA A 71 -20.16 28.88 -5.20
CA ALA A 71 -19.86 29.48 -3.92
C ALA A 71 -18.45 29.03 -3.48
N ILE A 72 -17.66 29.95 -2.94
CA ILE A 72 -16.27 29.72 -2.55
C ILE A 72 -16.06 30.19 -1.12
N VAL A 73 -15.37 29.37 -0.33
CA VAL A 73 -14.93 29.71 1.03
C VAL A 73 -13.45 29.38 1.16
N ARG A 74 -12.65 30.39 1.42
CA ARG A 74 -11.21 30.28 1.60
C ARG A 74 -10.80 30.79 2.98
N GLY A 75 -9.90 30.12 3.62
CA GLY A 75 -9.34 30.58 4.89
C GLY A 75 -8.48 29.54 5.56
N GLN A 76 -7.45 29.95 6.29
CA GLN A 76 -6.59 29.07 7.06
C GLN A 76 -5.94 27.93 6.27
N GLY A 77 -5.73 28.11 4.95
CA GLY A 77 -5.24 27.09 4.03
C GLY A 77 -6.29 26.19 3.42
N LEU A 78 -7.55 26.31 3.84
CA LEU A 78 -8.70 25.59 3.25
C LEU A 78 -9.22 26.36 2.05
N ASP A 79 -9.50 25.67 0.95
CA ASP A 79 -10.25 26.19 -0.22
C ASP A 79 -11.41 25.23 -0.49
N LEU A 80 -12.62 25.68 -0.22
CA LEU A 80 -13.86 24.90 -0.34
C LEU A 80 -14.74 25.53 -1.40
N SER A 81 -15.27 24.73 -2.34
CA SER A 81 -16.21 25.23 -3.34
C SER A 81 -17.37 24.28 -3.59
N GLY A 82 -18.52 24.83 -3.98
CA GLY A 82 -19.71 24.08 -4.33
C GLY A 82 -20.85 25.01 -4.69
N PRO A 83 -22.03 24.50 -5.11
CA PRO A 83 -23.16 25.35 -5.48
C PRO A 83 -23.87 25.99 -4.26
N LEU A 84 -23.86 25.26 -3.13
CA LEU A 84 -24.43 25.69 -1.85
C LEU A 84 -23.52 25.24 -0.72
N VAL A 85 -23.02 26.19 0.07
CA VAL A 85 -22.16 25.94 1.25
C VAL A 85 -22.87 26.49 2.48
N GLU A 86 -23.10 25.64 3.46
CA GLU A 86 -23.68 25.99 4.75
C GLU A 86 -22.66 25.81 5.87
N PHE A 87 -22.52 26.82 6.70
CA PHE A 87 -21.77 26.79 7.96
C PHE A 87 -22.70 27.00 9.13
N ASP A 88 -22.67 26.11 10.09
CA ASP A 88 -23.38 26.25 11.36
C ASP A 88 -22.36 26.16 12.50
N ARG A 89 -21.97 27.34 13.02
CA ARG A 89 -20.95 27.44 14.07
C ARG A 89 -21.45 26.81 15.39
N GLY A 90 -22.71 27.00 15.74
CA GLY A 90 -23.30 26.47 16.99
C GLY A 90 -23.34 24.93 16.99
N ARG A 91 -23.54 24.32 15.82
CA ARG A 91 -23.54 22.86 15.64
C ARG A 91 -22.19 22.33 15.18
N ASN A 92 -21.22 23.21 14.95
CA ASN A 92 -19.91 22.86 14.44
C ASN A 92 -19.99 22.05 13.12
N ARG A 93 -20.87 22.48 12.23
CA ARG A 93 -21.21 21.72 11.01
C ARG A 93 -20.93 22.50 9.75
N VAL A 94 -20.41 21.79 8.73
CA VAL A 94 -20.26 22.30 7.35
C VAL A 94 -20.95 21.34 6.41
N VAL A 95 -21.76 21.88 5.51
CA VAL A 95 -22.45 21.10 4.47
C VAL A 95 -22.20 21.77 3.14
N VAL A 96 -21.81 20.96 2.13
CA VAL A 96 -21.85 21.38 0.73
C VAL A 96 -22.81 20.48 0.01
N ASP A 97 -23.90 21.06 -0.47
CA ASP A 97 -24.92 20.31 -1.20
C ASP A 97 -24.66 20.44 -2.71
N GLY A 98 -24.51 19.29 -3.37
CA GLY A 98 -24.08 19.18 -4.77
C GLY A 98 -22.58 18.99 -4.94
N ALA A 99 -22.16 18.98 -6.21
CA ALA A 99 -20.77 18.77 -6.59
C ALA A 99 -19.85 19.85 -6.04
N GLY A 100 -18.70 19.47 -5.51
CA GLY A 100 -17.78 20.43 -4.92
C GLY A 100 -16.32 19.96 -4.91
N THR A 101 -15.47 20.87 -4.44
CA THR A 101 -14.04 20.61 -4.25
C THR A 101 -13.58 21.15 -2.91
N LEU A 102 -12.62 20.46 -2.31
CA LEU A 102 -11.93 20.85 -1.09
C LEU A 102 -10.44 20.70 -1.31
N ALA A 103 -9.68 21.74 -1.02
CA ALA A 103 -8.24 21.70 -1.02
C ALA A 103 -7.69 22.05 0.37
N LEU A 104 -6.76 21.24 0.86
CA LEU A 104 -6.14 21.35 2.18
C LEU A 104 -4.63 21.21 2.07
N PRO A 105 -3.83 22.00 2.79
CA PRO A 105 -2.41 21.72 2.98
C PRO A 105 -2.26 20.48 3.87
N ILE A 106 -1.40 19.56 3.48
CA ILE A 106 -1.07 18.38 4.27
C ILE A 106 0.35 18.56 4.83
N PRO A 107 0.57 18.35 6.14
CA PRO A 107 1.93 18.26 6.67
C PRO A 107 2.66 17.08 6.00
N ALA A 108 3.95 17.27 5.70
CA ALA A 108 4.77 16.23 5.09
C ALA A 108 4.69 14.91 5.88
N GLY A 109 4.31 13.83 5.20
CA GLY A 109 4.10 12.50 5.79
C GLY A 109 2.72 12.28 6.43
N GLY A 110 1.76 13.17 6.26
CA GLY A 110 0.45 13.16 6.91
C GLY A 110 -0.74 13.09 5.94
N GLY A 111 -0.74 12.26 4.92
CA GLY A 111 -1.84 12.23 3.95
C GLY A 111 -2.28 10.82 3.57
N LEU A 112 -2.84 10.70 2.38
CA LEU A 112 -3.25 9.44 1.75
C LEU A 112 -2.07 8.48 1.49
N ASP A 113 -0.83 8.92 1.70
CA ASP A 113 0.39 8.10 1.55
C ASP A 113 0.38 6.89 2.48
N ALA A 114 -0.36 6.97 3.60
CA ALA A 114 -0.65 5.83 4.46
C ALA A 114 -1.49 4.72 3.78
N LEU A 115 -2.15 5.01 2.67
CA LEU A 115 -2.91 4.04 1.88
C LEU A 115 -2.04 3.27 0.86
N ALA A 116 -0.79 3.68 0.66
CA ALA A 116 0.15 2.95 -0.17
C ALA A 116 0.57 1.64 0.54
N VAL A 117 0.08 0.54 0.05
CA VAL A 117 0.12 -0.80 0.69
C VAL A 117 1.53 -1.36 0.88
N THR A 118 2.53 -0.87 0.13
CA THR A 118 3.93 -1.35 0.18
C THR A 118 4.96 -0.23 0.05
N GLY A 119 4.61 1.00 0.47
CA GLY A 119 5.50 2.16 0.41
C GLY A 119 6.72 2.08 1.35
N PRO A 120 7.76 2.88 1.11
CA PRO A 120 8.84 3.05 2.08
C PRO A 120 8.28 3.55 3.41
N ALA A 121 8.93 3.16 4.52
CA ALA A 121 8.47 3.53 5.86
C ALA A 121 8.24 5.03 5.99
N PRO A 122 7.24 5.44 6.80
CA PRO A 122 7.25 6.78 7.32
C PRO A 122 8.61 6.99 8.02
N ARG A 123 9.34 7.99 7.59
CA ARG A 123 10.63 8.37 8.20
C ARG A 123 10.45 8.50 9.72
N PRO A 124 11.34 7.91 10.55
CA PRO A 124 11.51 8.44 11.89
C PRO A 124 11.80 9.94 11.73
N ALA A 125 11.12 10.77 12.54
CA ALA A 125 11.20 12.21 12.46
C ALA A 125 12.67 12.65 12.32
N ALA A 126 13.08 12.96 11.10
CA ALA A 126 14.36 13.58 10.83
C ALA A 126 14.35 14.99 11.47
N PRO A 127 15.48 15.49 11.97
CA PRO A 127 15.58 16.88 12.43
C PRO A 127 15.07 17.78 11.30
N PRO A 128 14.46 18.96 11.62
CA PRO A 128 13.69 19.77 10.69
C PRO A 128 14.55 20.09 9.45
N ALA A 129 14.40 19.27 8.43
CA ALA A 129 14.91 19.56 7.10
C ALA A 129 14.09 20.72 6.56
N VAL A 130 14.76 21.64 5.92
CA VAL A 130 14.26 22.80 5.17
C VAL A 130 12.84 22.50 4.66
N ALA A 131 11.86 23.33 5.08
CA ALA A 131 10.45 23.19 4.76
C ALA A 131 10.26 22.97 3.25
N GLY A 132 10.09 21.71 2.86
CA GLY A 132 9.56 21.37 1.55
C GLY A 132 8.13 21.89 1.50
N ASP A 133 7.71 22.30 0.32
CA ASP A 133 6.35 22.79 0.08
C ASP A 133 5.34 21.80 0.70
N PRO A 134 4.44 22.24 1.59
CA PRO A 134 3.49 21.35 2.21
C PRO A 134 2.67 20.69 1.11
N GLY A 135 2.61 19.36 1.12
CA GLY A 135 1.79 18.62 0.17
C GLY A 135 0.36 19.14 0.20
N LYS A 136 -0.34 19.06 -0.92
CA LYS A 136 -1.72 19.50 -1.04
C LYS A 136 -2.62 18.29 -1.23
N LEU A 137 -3.69 18.20 -0.46
CA LEU A 137 -4.78 17.25 -0.69
C LEU A 137 -5.89 17.99 -1.43
N ASP A 138 -6.23 17.50 -2.60
CA ASP A 138 -7.39 17.94 -3.36
C ASP A 138 -8.46 16.83 -3.33
N VAL A 139 -9.66 17.15 -2.86
CA VAL A 139 -10.81 16.24 -2.84
C VAL A 139 -11.92 16.82 -3.70
N ALA A 140 -12.42 16.05 -4.66
CA ALA A 140 -13.57 16.38 -5.48
C ALA A 140 -14.67 15.34 -5.29
N TRP A 141 -15.91 15.73 -5.34
CA TRP A 141 -17.11 14.87 -5.23
C TRP A 141 -18.24 15.42 -6.10
N ARG A 142 -19.23 14.56 -6.42
CA ARG A 142 -20.42 14.96 -7.19
C ARG A 142 -21.68 15.12 -6.35
N GLY A 143 -21.79 14.40 -5.24
CA GLY A 143 -22.97 14.42 -4.40
C GLY A 143 -22.93 15.48 -3.30
N ARG A 144 -22.36 15.17 -2.16
CA ARG A 144 -22.44 16.02 -0.97
C ARG A 144 -21.20 15.86 -0.09
N LEU A 145 -20.78 16.96 0.56
CA LEU A 145 -19.95 16.95 1.77
C LEU A 145 -20.83 17.24 2.98
N ASP A 146 -20.72 16.42 4.01
CA ASP A 146 -21.29 16.66 5.34
C ASP A 146 -20.17 16.51 6.38
N PHE A 147 -19.88 17.56 7.10
CA PHE A 147 -18.90 17.60 8.16
C PHE A 147 -19.55 18.03 9.47
N ASP A 148 -19.45 17.20 10.51
CA ASP A 148 -20.08 17.41 11.82
C ASP A 148 -19.12 17.91 12.92
N GLY A 149 -17.95 18.39 12.50
CA GLY A 149 -16.87 18.79 13.40
C GLY A 149 -15.88 17.66 13.68
N ARG A 150 -16.26 16.41 13.54
CA ARG A 150 -15.38 15.27 13.78
C ARG A 150 -15.28 14.33 12.59
N THR A 151 -16.34 14.19 11.82
CA THR A 151 -16.42 13.30 10.67
C THR A 151 -16.72 14.10 9.41
N ALA A 152 -15.89 13.97 8.39
CA ALA A 152 -16.16 14.48 7.05
C ALA A 152 -16.58 13.32 6.15
N ARG A 153 -17.82 13.40 5.63
CA ARG A 153 -18.36 12.43 4.69
C ARG A 153 -18.51 13.05 3.32
N PHE A 154 -17.78 12.51 2.37
CA PHE A 154 -17.88 12.83 0.95
C PHE A 154 -18.66 11.74 0.24
N SER A 155 -19.58 12.09 -0.63
CA SER A 155 -20.42 11.12 -1.33
C SER A 155 -20.51 11.40 -2.81
N ASP A 156 -20.65 10.32 -3.58
CA ASP A 156 -20.84 10.26 -5.00
C ASP A 156 -19.59 10.66 -5.82
N GLU A 157 -18.97 9.65 -6.47
CA GLU A 157 -17.78 9.79 -7.31
C GLU A 157 -16.66 10.62 -6.66
N VAL A 158 -16.27 10.25 -5.46
CA VAL A 158 -15.23 10.97 -4.71
C VAL A 158 -13.85 10.65 -5.28
N VAL A 159 -13.08 11.70 -5.55
CA VAL A 159 -11.67 11.61 -5.96
C VAL A 159 -10.83 12.44 -5.00
N ALA A 160 -9.93 11.79 -4.29
CA ALA A 160 -8.97 12.44 -3.41
C ALA A 160 -7.56 12.26 -4.00
N THR A 161 -6.83 13.35 -4.18
CA THR A 161 -5.53 13.37 -4.86
C THR A 161 -4.49 14.08 -4.01
N THR A 162 -3.34 13.45 -3.84
CA THR A 162 -2.08 14.04 -3.38
C THR A 162 -1.06 13.98 -4.52
N PRO A 163 0.14 14.56 -4.40
CA PRO A 163 1.16 14.46 -5.43
C PRO A 163 1.54 13.01 -5.81
N GLU A 164 1.42 12.08 -4.88
CA GLU A 164 1.88 10.69 -5.05
C GLU A 164 0.73 9.68 -5.16
N THR A 165 -0.48 10.03 -4.69
CA THR A 165 -1.56 9.05 -4.55
C THR A 165 -2.90 9.64 -5.01
N THR A 166 -3.65 8.87 -5.77
CA THR A 166 -5.04 9.15 -6.13
C THR A 166 -5.94 8.04 -5.61
N VAL A 167 -6.97 8.42 -4.87
CA VAL A 167 -8.04 7.53 -4.37
C VAL A 167 -9.35 7.87 -5.02
N ARG A 168 -10.03 6.89 -5.60
CA ARG A 168 -11.40 7.02 -6.12
C ARG A 168 -12.32 6.07 -5.37
N ALA A 169 -13.47 6.56 -4.94
CA ALA A 169 -14.48 5.77 -4.22
C ALA A 169 -15.89 6.34 -4.43
N GLY A 170 -16.92 5.55 -4.18
CA GLY A 170 -18.28 6.05 -4.14
C GLY A 170 -18.51 6.96 -2.94
N VAL A 171 -17.93 6.62 -1.78
CA VAL A 171 -18.03 7.37 -0.51
C VAL A 171 -16.68 7.33 0.17
N ILE A 172 -16.27 8.45 0.78
CA ILE A 172 -15.12 8.56 1.69
C ILE A 172 -15.58 9.21 2.99
N ASP A 173 -15.39 8.50 4.10
CA ASP A 173 -15.58 8.98 5.46
C ASP A 173 -14.21 9.20 6.12
N VAL A 174 -13.93 10.41 6.58
CA VAL A 174 -12.70 10.78 7.29
C VAL A 174 -13.07 11.14 8.73
N VAL A 175 -12.58 10.39 9.69
CA VAL A 175 -12.81 10.63 11.12
C VAL A 175 -11.55 11.21 11.74
N PHE A 176 -11.70 12.30 12.49
CA PHE A 176 -10.59 12.95 13.21
C PHE A 176 -10.52 12.46 14.66
N ASP A 177 -9.35 12.47 15.25
CA ASP A 177 -9.11 12.09 16.66
C ASP A 177 -9.81 13.04 17.65
N GLU A 178 -9.76 14.34 17.34
CA GLU A 178 -10.45 15.39 18.10
C GLU A 178 -11.38 16.19 17.19
N PRO A 179 -12.47 16.77 17.73
CA PRO A 179 -13.34 17.62 16.94
C PRO A 179 -12.65 18.94 16.59
N PHE A 180 -12.83 19.41 15.36
CA PHE A 180 -12.53 20.79 14.97
C PHE A 180 -13.50 21.74 15.67
N ASP A 181 -13.01 22.90 16.08
CA ASP A 181 -13.83 23.99 16.60
C ASP A 181 -13.77 25.18 15.65
N PHE A 182 -14.85 25.43 14.92
CA PHE A 182 -14.98 26.61 14.06
C PHE A 182 -15.24 27.88 14.87
N GLY A 183 -15.55 27.76 16.17
CA GLY A 183 -15.80 28.87 17.07
C GLY A 183 -14.56 29.68 17.47
N GLY A 184 -13.42 29.06 17.45
CA GLY A 184 -12.14 29.69 17.84
C GLY A 184 -11.97 29.93 19.33
N ASP A 185 -13.01 29.71 20.16
CA ASP A 185 -12.98 29.99 21.60
C ASP A 185 -12.44 28.83 22.44
N ARG A 186 -12.47 27.62 21.89
CA ARG A 186 -11.84 26.44 22.49
C ARG A 186 -10.56 26.12 21.75
N ARG A 187 -9.45 26.67 22.23
CA ARG A 187 -8.16 26.08 21.84
C ARG A 187 -8.18 24.61 22.27
N PRO A 188 -7.86 23.65 21.37
CA PRO A 188 -7.68 22.26 21.77
C PRO A 188 -6.78 22.21 23.00
N ALA A 189 -7.13 21.42 24.00
CA ALA A 189 -6.29 21.23 25.18
C ALA A 189 -4.89 20.76 24.72
N GLY A 190 -3.91 21.68 24.73
CA GLY A 190 -2.55 21.40 24.23
C GLY A 190 -2.17 22.06 22.91
N GLY A 191 -3.05 22.79 22.20
CA GLY A 191 -2.71 23.54 20.96
C GLY A 191 -2.40 22.65 19.74
N ARG A 192 -2.67 21.34 19.80
CA ARG A 192 -2.50 20.38 18.69
C ARG A 192 -3.66 20.51 17.70
N GLN A 193 -3.36 20.47 16.41
CA GLN A 193 -4.39 20.37 15.39
C GLN A 193 -4.97 18.94 15.35
N PRO A 194 -6.31 18.79 15.17
CA PRO A 194 -6.91 17.48 14.97
C PRO A 194 -6.24 16.73 13.82
N GLU A 195 -5.96 15.45 14.04
CA GLU A 195 -5.36 14.57 13.04
C GLU A 195 -6.39 13.56 12.56
N VAL A 196 -6.19 13.06 11.32
CA VAL A 196 -7.02 11.97 10.79
C VAL A 196 -6.77 10.71 11.63
N ALA A 197 -7.81 10.17 12.25
CA ALA A 197 -7.77 8.93 13.02
C ALA A 197 -8.11 7.71 12.16
N ARG A 198 -9.12 7.86 11.27
CA ARG A 198 -9.62 6.77 10.45
C ARG A 198 -10.09 7.30 9.10
N VAL A 199 -9.83 6.51 8.05
CA VAL A 199 -10.40 6.72 6.71
C VAL A 199 -11.15 5.46 6.32
N ALA A 200 -12.42 5.60 5.91
CA ALA A 200 -13.21 4.52 5.35
C ALA A 200 -13.70 4.90 3.95
N CYS A 201 -13.36 4.06 2.98
CA CYS A 201 -13.75 4.22 1.59
C CYS A 201 -14.69 3.09 1.18
N GLY A 202 -15.76 3.39 0.46
CA GLY A 202 -16.72 2.38 0.02
C GLY A 202 -17.29 2.65 -1.36
N GLY A 203 -17.99 1.63 -1.90
CA GLY A 203 -18.63 1.73 -3.20
C GLY A 203 -17.70 1.53 -4.39
N GLY A 204 -16.69 0.66 -4.25
CA GLY A 204 -15.66 0.41 -5.26
C GLY A 204 -14.49 1.40 -5.11
N VAL A 205 -13.44 0.92 -4.46
CA VAL A 205 -12.26 1.73 -4.12
C VAL A 205 -11.15 1.41 -5.09
N LYS A 206 -10.61 2.44 -5.73
CA LYS A 206 -9.43 2.36 -6.59
C LYS A 206 -8.35 3.32 -6.04
N ILE A 207 -7.20 2.77 -5.69
CA ILE A 207 -6.03 3.53 -5.27
C ILE A 207 -4.94 3.37 -6.32
N GLU A 208 -4.35 4.46 -6.73
CA GLU A 208 -3.20 4.52 -7.62
C GLU A 208 -2.12 5.36 -6.94
N SER A 209 -0.94 4.78 -6.75
CA SER A 209 0.21 5.47 -6.14
C SER A 209 1.44 5.34 -7.04
N GLU A 210 2.14 6.46 -7.20
CA GLU A 210 3.46 6.52 -7.83
C GLU A 210 4.44 7.08 -6.81
N MET A 211 5.45 6.30 -6.49
CA MET A 211 6.43 6.66 -5.47
C MET A 211 7.83 6.56 -6.02
N VAL A 212 8.71 7.39 -5.50
CA VAL A 212 10.15 7.33 -5.72
C VAL A 212 10.78 7.08 -4.36
N ASP A 213 11.53 5.99 -4.23
CA ASP A 213 12.20 5.66 -2.97
C ASP A 213 13.46 6.53 -2.74
N GLU A 214 14.12 6.34 -1.59
CA GLU A 214 15.35 7.07 -1.24
C GLU A 214 16.53 6.80 -2.20
N ALA A 215 16.49 5.70 -2.93
CA ALA A 215 17.47 5.35 -3.94
C ALA A 215 17.14 5.95 -5.32
N GLY A 216 16.01 6.67 -5.45
CA GLY A 216 15.50 7.20 -6.71
C GLY A 216 14.78 6.15 -7.57
N GLU A 217 14.50 4.97 -7.03
CA GLU A 217 13.79 3.92 -7.76
C GLU A 217 12.28 4.21 -7.77
N LYS A 218 11.71 4.21 -8.98
CA LYS A 218 10.28 4.43 -9.16
C LYS A 218 9.49 3.15 -8.94
N SER A 219 8.33 3.29 -8.31
CA SER A 219 7.35 2.23 -8.17
C SER A 219 5.93 2.76 -8.43
N ARG A 220 5.10 1.93 -9.06
CA ARG A 220 3.68 2.20 -9.28
C ARG A 220 2.87 1.09 -8.65
N GLN A 221 1.88 1.46 -7.86
CA GLN A 221 0.97 0.52 -7.21
C GLN A 221 -0.47 0.86 -7.54
N ARG A 222 -1.29 -0.16 -7.73
CA ARG A 222 -2.73 -0.04 -7.92
C ARG A 222 -3.44 -1.06 -7.04
N LEU A 223 -4.37 -0.60 -6.24
CA LEU A 223 -5.25 -1.44 -5.44
C LEU A 223 -6.70 -1.22 -5.88
N PHE A 224 -7.39 -2.29 -6.13
CA PHE A 224 -8.82 -2.29 -6.36
C PHE A 224 -9.51 -3.20 -5.34
N VAL A 225 -10.50 -2.67 -4.60
CA VAL A 225 -11.29 -3.40 -3.58
C VAL A 225 -12.71 -2.84 -3.53
N ARG A 226 -13.64 -3.57 -2.93
CA ARG A 226 -14.99 -3.06 -2.74
C ARG A 226 -15.04 -1.96 -1.69
N ASP A 227 -14.48 -2.21 -0.54
CA ASP A 227 -14.42 -1.28 0.59
C ASP A 227 -13.05 -1.35 1.24
N LEU A 228 -12.58 -0.24 1.80
CA LEU A 228 -11.28 -0.15 2.48
C LEU A 228 -11.42 0.69 3.74
N VAL A 229 -10.82 0.24 4.83
CA VAL A 229 -10.72 0.97 6.09
C VAL A 229 -9.26 1.01 6.53
N VAL A 230 -8.81 2.19 6.92
CA VAL A 230 -7.46 2.43 7.46
C VAL A 230 -7.60 3.12 8.82
N GLU A 231 -7.04 2.50 9.85
CA GLU A 231 -6.92 3.05 11.21
C GLU A 231 -5.50 3.62 11.37
N ARG A 232 -5.37 4.93 11.44
CA ARG A 232 -4.04 5.56 11.41
C ARG A 232 -3.21 5.26 12.66
N ALA A 233 -3.82 5.28 13.84
CA ALA A 233 -3.11 5.12 15.11
C ALA A 233 -2.49 3.72 15.25
N SER A 234 -3.21 2.66 14.91
CA SER A 234 -2.72 1.28 14.93
C SER A 234 -1.98 0.89 13.65
N GLY A 235 -2.21 1.62 12.55
CA GLY A 235 -1.74 1.29 11.21
C GLY A 235 -2.52 0.16 10.56
N ASP A 236 -3.62 -0.30 11.15
CA ASP A 236 -4.38 -1.42 10.62
C ASP A 236 -5.14 -1.03 9.35
N VAL A 237 -5.09 -1.94 8.38
CA VAL A 237 -5.78 -1.84 7.09
C VAL A 237 -6.66 -3.05 6.92
N SER A 238 -7.90 -2.85 6.50
CA SER A 238 -8.80 -3.93 6.12
C SER A 238 -9.59 -3.55 4.88
N GLY A 239 -9.77 -4.50 3.97
CA GLY A 239 -10.55 -4.31 2.74
C GLY A 239 -11.39 -5.53 2.43
N THR A 240 -12.57 -5.30 1.84
CA THR A 240 -13.45 -6.37 1.36
C THR A 240 -13.27 -6.60 -0.13
N GLY A 241 -13.16 -7.89 -0.50
CA GLY A 241 -13.03 -8.31 -1.89
C GLY A 241 -14.38 -8.46 -2.62
N PRO A 242 -14.32 -8.91 -3.88
CA PRO A 242 -13.11 -9.26 -4.60
C PRO A 242 -12.21 -8.07 -4.82
N GLY A 243 -10.91 -8.32 -4.99
CA GLY A 243 -9.96 -7.24 -5.20
C GLY A 243 -8.71 -7.69 -5.94
N ARG A 244 -7.94 -6.70 -6.37
CA ARG A 244 -6.67 -6.88 -7.08
C ARG A 244 -5.66 -5.84 -6.61
N LEU A 245 -4.46 -6.29 -6.26
CA LEU A 245 -3.29 -5.45 -6.05
C LEU A 245 -2.30 -5.67 -7.19
N THR A 246 -1.77 -4.61 -7.77
CA THR A 246 -0.64 -4.68 -8.69
C THR A 246 0.46 -3.74 -8.25
N SER A 247 1.70 -4.16 -8.41
CA SER A 247 2.89 -3.36 -8.13
C SER A 247 3.90 -3.56 -9.25
N THR A 248 4.37 -2.47 -9.86
CA THR A 248 5.45 -2.45 -10.84
C THR A 248 6.56 -1.57 -10.30
N ARG A 249 7.81 -2.05 -10.32
CA ARG A 249 8.98 -1.31 -9.81
C ARG A 249 10.22 -1.54 -10.68
N VAL A 250 11.14 -0.59 -10.67
CA VAL A 250 12.45 -0.73 -11.30
C VAL A 250 13.36 -1.54 -10.37
N GLY A 251 14.08 -2.52 -10.93
CA GLY A 251 15.11 -3.26 -10.20
C GLY A 251 14.57 -4.26 -9.17
N GLY A 252 15.46 -5.08 -8.67
CA GLY A 252 15.17 -6.15 -7.72
C GLY A 252 15.09 -7.52 -8.39
N SER A 253 15.50 -8.59 -7.68
CA SER A 253 15.18 -9.95 -8.12
C SER A 253 13.69 -10.13 -8.12
N PRO A 254 13.09 -10.70 -9.17
CA PRO A 254 11.71 -11.12 -9.10
C PRO A 254 11.57 -12.07 -7.92
N ALA A 255 10.66 -11.74 -7.04
CA ALA A 255 10.50 -12.38 -5.72
C ALA A 255 10.39 -13.91 -5.78
N LEU A 256 10.19 -14.50 -6.96
CA LEU A 256 9.82 -15.90 -7.11
C LEU A 256 10.49 -16.61 -8.29
N THR A 257 11.43 -16.02 -9.01
CA THR A 257 12.10 -16.71 -10.12
C THR A 257 13.11 -17.73 -9.63
N LEU A 258 12.96 -18.97 -10.08
CA LEU A 258 13.95 -20.03 -9.92
C LEU A 258 15.03 -19.91 -11.01
N PRO A 259 16.32 -20.12 -10.71
CA PRO A 259 17.36 -20.09 -11.73
C PRO A 259 17.18 -21.22 -12.75
N ALA A 260 17.52 -20.96 -14.00
CA ALA A 260 17.60 -21.96 -15.05
C ALA A 260 18.51 -23.13 -14.65
N ALA A 261 18.26 -24.32 -15.19
CA ALA A 261 19.00 -25.54 -14.85
C ALA A 261 20.54 -25.40 -15.02
N PRO A 262 21.36 -26.02 -14.15
CA PRO A 262 22.80 -25.98 -14.29
C PRO A 262 23.27 -26.82 -15.49
N GLY A 263 23.74 -26.15 -16.52
CA GLY A 263 24.34 -26.79 -17.70
C GLY A 263 25.54 -26.03 -18.27
N ALA A 264 25.79 -24.83 -17.82
CA ALA A 264 26.98 -24.06 -18.16
C ALA A 264 27.53 -23.43 -16.89
N ALA A 265 28.68 -23.90 -16.43
CA ALA A 265 29.43 -23.23 -15.39
C ALA A 265 29.74 -21.79 -15.85
N PRO A 266 29.21 -20.75 -15.23
CA PRO A 266 29.70 -19.42 -15.47
C PRO A 266 31.10 -19.32 -14.82
N PRO A 267 32.06 -18.64 -15.44
CA PRO A 267 33.33 -18.36 -14.79
C PRO A 267 33.04 -17.53 -13.52
N VAL A 268 33.62 -17.95 -12.41
CA VAL A 268 33.65 -17.22 -11.15
C VAL A 268 34.30 -15.85 -11.41
N ARG A 269 33.50 -14.85 -11.72
CA ARG A 269 33.90 -13.45 -11.60
C ARG A 269 33.40 -12.92 -10.29
N PRO A 270 34.23 -12.22 -9.50
CA PRO A 270 33.70 -11.46 -8.36
C PRO A 270 32.69 -10.47 -8.93
N VAL A 271 31.45 -10.58 -8.48
CA VAL A 271 30.38 -9.67 -8.89
C VAL A 271 30.74 -8.32 -8.30
N ALA A 272 31.46 -7.53 -9.08
CA ALA A 272 31.42 -6.09 -8.93
C ALA A 272 29.95 -5.69 -8.98
N ALA A 273 29.52 -4.82 -8.08
CA ALA A 273 28.20 -4.20 -8.07
C ALA A 273 28.02 -3.35 -9.35
N THR A 274 27.76 -4.00 -10.47
CA THR A 274 27.68 -3.38 -11.79
C THR A 274 26.37 -3.74 -12.43
N ALA A 275 25.67 -2.66 -12.81
CA ALA A 275 24.42 -2.61 -13.53
C ALA A 275 23.25 -3.17 -12.72
N ARG A 276 22.62 -2.30 -11.90
CA ARG A 276 21.21 -2.44 -11.53
C ARG A 276 20.46 -2.70 -12.82
N SER A 277 19.86 -3.87 -12.95
CA SER A 277 19.06 -4.13 -14.14
C SER A 277 17.90 -3.11 -14.10
N GLU A 278 17.80 -2.27 -15.12
CA GLU A 278 16.68 -1.34 -15.31
C GLU A 278 15.37 -2.09 -15.62
N GLN A 279 15.41 -3.42 -15.49
CA GLN A 279 14.29 -4.29 -15.78
C GLN A 279 13.15 -4.08 -14.78
N LEU A 280 11.97 -3.83 -15.30
CA LEU A 280 10.76 -3.69 -14.51
C LEU A 280 10.33 -5.05 -13.95
N GLN A 281 9.91 -5.06 -12.68
CA GLN A 281 9.37 -6.21 -11.98
C GLN A 281 7.91 -5.97 -11.64
N TYR A 282 7.06 -6.89 -12.05
CA TYR A 282 5.63 -6.88 -11.81
C TYR A 282 5.26 -7.86 -10.71
N LEU A 283 4.34 -7.48 -9.86
CA LEU A 283 3.62 -8.32 -8.91
C LEU A 283 2.12 -8.05 -9.07
N GLY A 284 1.34 -9.08 -9.33
CA GLY A 284 -0.12 -9.05 -9.30
C GLY A 284 -0.64 -10.00 -8.23
N VAL A 285 -1.66 -9.60 -7.47
CA VAL A 285 -2.35 -10.42 -6.47
C VAL A 285 -3.84 -10.22 -6.62
N ASP A 286 -4.55 -11.26 -7.01
CA ASP A 286 -6.01 -11.33 -7.05
C ASP A 286 -6.53 -12.08 -5.83
N PHE A 287 -7.64 -11.64 -5.23
CA PHE A 287 -8.23 -12.28 -4.05
C PHE A 287 -9.76 -12.10 -4.02
N GLN A 288 -10.48 -13.05 -3.39
CA GLN A 288 -11.93 -13.05 -3.44
C GLN A 288 -12.60 -12.46 -2.19
N ARG A 289 -12.09 -12.73 -0.99
CA ARG A 289 -12.74 -12.31 0.24
C ARG A 289 -12.32 -10.93 0.71
N GLY A 290 -11.02 -10.67 0.76
CA GLY A 290 -10.53 -9.40 1.25
C GLY A 290 -9.06 -9.43 1.63
N LEU A 291 -8.63 -8.29 2.14
CA LEU A 291 -7.27 -8.09 2.64
C LEU A 291 -7.29 -7.59 4.08
N ARG A 292 -6.24 -7.89 4.82
CA ARG A 292 -5.92 -7.32 6.12
C ARG A 292 -4.44 -7.03 6.17
N GLY A 293 -4.06 -6.00 6.89
CA GLY A 293 -2.65 -5.68 6.99
C GLY A 293 -2.39 -4.62 8.05
N ASN A 294 -1.12 -4.27 8.15
CA ASN A 294 -0.68 -3.20 9.03
C ASN A 294 0.46 -2.43 8.36
N ILE A 295 0.24 -1.16 8.11
CA ILE A 295 1.22 -0.29 7.42
C ILE A 295 2.47 -0.06 8.25
N HIS A 296 2.36 0.00 9.59
CA HIS A 296 3.53 0.17 10.46
C HIS A 296 4.40 -1.07 10.51
N ARG A 297 3.78 -2.27 10.43
CA ARG A 297 4.47 -3.57 10.34
C ARG A 297 4.84 -3.95 8.92
N ARG A 298 4.38 -3.18 7.93
CA ARG A 298 4.60 -3.43 6.50
C ARG A 298 4.22 -4.85 6.09
N MET A 299 3.06 -5.27 6.53
CA MET A 299 2.55 -6.60 6.29
C MET A 299 1.13 -6.53 5.75
N MET A 300 0.86 -7.31 4.70
CA MET A 300 -0.45 -7.45 4.09
C MET A 300 -0.78 -8.92 3.91
N GLU A 301 -2.00 -9.31 4.20
CA GLU A 301 -2.53 -10.65 4.07
C GLU A 301 -3.80 -10.62 3.21
N PHE A 302 -3.84 -11.49 2.21
CA PHE A 302 -4.94 -11.65 1.25
C PHE A 302 -5.63 -12.98 1.49
N HIS A 303 -6.96 -12.99 1.37
CA HIS A 303 -7.74 -14.15 1.78
C HIS A 303 -8.67 -14.66 0.67
N GLN A 304 -8.78 -15.98 0.61
CA GLN A 304 -9.66 -16.81 -0.19
C GLN A 304 -9.40 -16.72 -1.69
N ARG A 305 -9.00 -17.87 -2.27
CA ARG A 305 -8.66 -18.00 -3.69
C ARG A 305 -7.71 -16.91 -4.14
N VAL A 306 -6.58 -16.87 -3.47
CA VAL A 306 -5.55 -15.89 -3.80
C VAL A 306 -4.73 -16.44 -4.97
N GLU A 307 -4.59 -15.62 -6.01
CA GLU A 307 -3.73 -15.89 -7.15
C GLU A 307 -2.71 -14.76 -7.24
N ALA A 308 -1.45 -15.09 -7.09
CA ALA A 308 -0.35 -14.13 -7.21
C ALA A 308 0.54 -14.51 -8.38
N ILE A 309 1.01 -13.51 -9.13
CA ILE A 309 1.95 -13.69 -10.22
C ILE A 309 3.03 -12.63 -10.12
N ALA A 310 4.28 -13.04 -10.30
CA ALA A 310 5.41 -12.13 -10.26
C ALA A 310 6.42 -12.47 -11.36
N GLY A 311 7.05 -11.45 -11.92
CA GLY A 311 8.08 -11.63 -12.94
C GLY A 311 8.44 -10.35 -13.67
N PRO A 312 9.38 -10.44 -14.62
CA PRO A 312 9.83 -9.29 -15.41
C PRO A 312 8.75 -8.86 -16.40
N VAL A 313 8.66 -7.55 -16.63
CA VAL A 313 7.81 -6.93 -17.66
C VAL A 313 8.61 -5.90 -18.45
N ALA A 314 8.17 -5.59 -19.68
CA ALA A 314 8.83 -4.63 -20.54
C ALA A 314 8.39 -3.18 -20.26
N GLY A 315 7.12 -2.98 -19.89
CA GLY A 315 6.52 -1.67 -19.68
C GLY A 315 5.81 -1.51 -18.34
N TRP A 316 5.60 -0.25 -17.94
CA TRP A 316 4.94 0.11 -16.68
C TRP A 316 3.46 -0.32 -16.60
N ASP A 317 2.81 -0.45 -17.75
CA ASP A 317 1.40 -0.81 -17.87
C ASP A 317 1.19 -2.28 -18.27
N ASP A 318 2.29 -3.03 -18.46
CA ASP A 318 2.22 -4.45 -18.75
C ASP A 318 1.71 -5.21 -17.53
N ALA A 319 0.93 -6.25 -17.80
CA ALA A 319 0.39 -7.17 -16.79
C ALA A 319 0.73 -8.61 -17.18
N LEU A 320 1.04 -9.42 -16.18
CA LEU A 320 1.21 -10.86 -16.35
C LEU A 320 -0.12 -11.55 -16.11
N ASP A 321 -0.39 -12.61 -16.87
CA ASP A 321 -1.58 -13.45 -16.74
C ASP A 321 -1.15 -14.86 -16.30
N PRO A 322 -1.58 -15.35 -15.11
CA PRO A 322 -1.25 -16.70 -14.66
C PRO A 322 -1.88 -17.80 -15.52
N HIS A 323 -2.91 -17.47 -16.31
CA HIS A 323 -3.63 -18.41 -17.17
C HIS A 323 -3.31 -18.27 -18.66
N ALA A 324 -2.18 -17.62 -18.99
CA ALA A 324 -1.77 -17.42 -20.38
C ALA A 324 -1.68 -18.75 -21.16
N ALA A 325 -2.29 -18.82 -22.33
CA ALA A 325 -2.40 -20.05 -23.12
C ALA A 325 -1.05 -20.68 -23.55
N GLY A 326 0.05 -19.92 -23.46
CA GLY A 326 1.42 -20.38 -23.79
C GLY A 326 2.23 -20.89 -22.59
N GLY A 327 1.65 -20.96 -21.39
CA GLY A 327 2.39 -21.17 -20.14
C GLY A 327 3.02 -19.89 -19.61
N LEU A 328 3.73 -20.02 -18.50
CA LEU A 328 4.39 -18.87 -17.86
C LEU A 328 5.69 -18.51 -18.62
N PRO A 329 5.91 -17.23 -18.92
CA PRO A 329 7.18 -16.78 -19.52
C PRO A 329 8.38 -17.05 -18.63
N GLU A 330 9.59 -16.98 -19.22
CA GLU A 330 10.85 -17.10 -18.49
C GLU A 330 10.91 -16.09 -17.34
N GLY A 331 11.29 -16.56 -16.16
CA GLY A 331 11.40 -15.74 -14.99
C GLY A 331 10.10 -15.40 -14.29
N VAL A 332 8.94 -15.86 -14.79
CA VAL A 332 7.64 -15.64 -14.16
C VAL A 332 7.28 -16.81 -13.25
N VAL A 333 6.70 -16.51 -12.10
CA VAL A 333 6.17 -17.48 -11.13
C VAL A 333 4.76 -17.09 -10.73
N ALA A 334 3.87 -18.07 -10.69
CA ALA A 334 2.51 -17.94 -10.17
C ALA A 334 2.34 -18.75 -8.88
N ILE A 335 1.54 -18.24 -7.97
CA ILE A 335 1.14 -18.89 -6.71
C ILE A 335 -0.38 -18.85 -6.61
N ALA A 336 -1.00 -20.00 -6.38
CA ALA A 336 -2.38 -20.10 -5.97
C ALA A 336 -2.46 -20.66 -4.54
N CYS A 337 -3.29 -20.05 -3.67
CA CYS A 337 -3.44 -20.47 -2.28
C CYS A 337 -4.73 -19.92 -1.65
N ASP A 338 -5.03 -20.37 -0.41
CA ASP A 338 -6.19 -19.84 0.31
C ASP A 338 -5.87 -18.51 1.02
N VAL A 339 -4.63 -18.36 1.51
CA VAL A 339 -4.13 -17.17 2.21
C VAL A 339 -2.73 -16.85 1.73
N LEU A 340 -2.46 -15.59 1.40
CA LEU A 340 -1.15 -15.09 1.03
C LEU A 340 -0.77 -13.91 1.92
N GLY A 341 0.29 -14.03 2.69
CA GLY A 341 0.93 -12.95 3.42
C GLY A 341 2.13 -12.41 2.66
N VAL A 342 2.23 -11.10 2.54
CA VAL A 342 3.38 -10.38 1.98
C VAL A 342 3.85 -9.38 3.03
N GLY A 343 5.11 -9.43 3.40
CA GLY A 343 5.69 -8.58 4.42
C GLY A 343 7.09 -8.10 4.06
N GLN A 344 7.53 -7.04 4.71
CA GLN A 344 8.90 -6.56 4.64
C GLN A 344 9.59 -6.83 5.97
N ALA A 345 10.63 -7.66 5.93
CA ALA A 345 11.50 -7.85 7.09
C ALA A 345 12.50 -6.69 7.23
N PRO A 346 12.86 -6.33 8.47
CA PRO A 346 13.91 -5.33 8.68
C PRO A 346 15.23 -5.77 8.05
N PRO A 347 16.10 -4.81 7.68
CA PRO A 347 17.35 -5.12 7.04
C PRO A 347 18.23 -5.97 7.95
N LEU A 348 18.84 -7.02 7.40
CA LEU A 348 19.87 -7.79 8.09
C LEU A 348 21.14 -6.94 8.29
N PRO A 349 21.96 -7.22 9.32
CA PRO A 349 23.24 -6.57 9.49
C PRO A 349 24.09 -6.63 8.20
N GLY A 350 24.43 -5.46 7.65
CA GLY A 350 25.17 -5.33 6.38
C GLY A 350 24.31 -5.13 5.13
N LEU A 351 22.97 -5.27 5.19
CA LEU A 351 22.05 -4.90 4.14
C LEU A 351 21.37 -3.58 4.51
N GLN A 352 21.42 -2.59 3.63
CA GLN A 352 20.78 -1.27 3.87
C GLN A 352 19.32 -1.19 3.42
N ARG A 353 18.75 -2.30 2.93
CA ARG A 353 17.37 -2.35 2.43
C ARG A 353 16.52 -3.39 3.18
N ASN A 354 15.24 -3.11 3.29
CA ASN A 354 14.27 -4.10 3.73
C ASN A 354 14.17 -5.23 2.70
N THR A 355 13.94 -6.44 3.20
CA THR A 355 13.80 -7.64 2.37
C THR A 355 12.35 -8.10 2.36
N LEU A 356 11.93 -8.70 1.26
CA LEU A 356 10.57 -9.21 1.12
C LEU A 356 10.46 -10.61 1.74
N GLU A 357 9.35 -10.85 2.43
CA GLU A 357 8.96 -12.16 2.93
C GLU A 357 7.55 -12.49 2.43
N ILE A 358 7.36 -13.72 1.98
CA ILE A 358 6.07 -14.24 1.51
C ILE A 358 5.75 -15.49 2.32
N ALA A 359 4.50 -15.59 2.77
CA ALA A 359 3.94 -16.78 3.40
C ALA A 359 2.62 -17.13 2.71
N ALA A 360 2.51 -18.32 2.15
CA ALA A 360 1.27 -18.83 1.59
C ALA A 360 0.79 -20.04 2.39
N GLY A 361 -0.52 -20.15 2.56
CA GLY A 361 -1.14 -21.24 3.31
C GLY A 361 -2.45 -21.71 2.71
N GLY A 362 -2.72 -23.01 2.85
CA GLY A 362 -3.90 -23.68 2.33
C GLY A 362 -3.84 -23.92 0.82
N ASN A 363 -3.80 -25.19 0.39
CA ASN A 363 -3.83 -25.62 -1.00
C ASN A 363 -2.81 -24.88 -1.91
N VAL A 364 -1.58 -24.74 -1.42
CA VAL A 364 -0.56 -23.96 -2.12
C VAL A 364 -0.10 -24.70 -3.38
N LEU A 365 -0.26 -24.05 -4.52
CA LEU A 365 0.29 -24.43 -5.81
C LEU A 365 1.24 -23.33 -6.29
N VAL A 366 2.47 -23.69 -6.63
CA VAL A 366 3.44 -22.79 -7.20
C VAL A 366 3.83 -23.31 -8.58
N GLU A 367 3.76 -22.45 -9.57
CA GLU A 367 4.12 -22.77 -10.94
C GLU A 367 5.16 -21.80 -11.45
N GLY A 368 6.20 -22.31 -12.06
CA GLY A 368 7.22 -21.57 -12.79
C GLY A 368 7.50 -22.23 -14.12
N GLU A 369 8.34 -21.62 -14.94
CA GLU A 369 8.68 -22.12 -16.27
C GLU A 369 9.13 -23.61 -16.27
N SER A 370 9.91 -24.02 -15.29
CA SER A 370 10.54 -25.35 -15.23
C SER A 370 10.20 -26.19 -14.02
N PHE A 371 9.25 -25.73 -13.18
CA PHE A 371 8.88 -26.45 -11.98
C PHE A 371 7.43 -26.18 -11.57
N THR A 372 6.87 -27.16 -10.85
CA THR A 372 5.59 -27.05 -10.15
C THR A 372 5.78 -27.60 -8.75
N ALA A 373 5.29 -26.89 -7.74
CA ALA A 373 5.32 -27.36 -6.36
C ALA A 373 3.93 -27.30 -5.73
N ARG A 374 3.60 -28.30 -4.91
CA ARG A 374 2.37 -28.36 -4.13
C ARG A 374 2.72 -28.54 -2.66
N SER A 375 2.06 -27.78 -1.78
CA SER A 375 2.28 -27.88 -0.33
C SER A 375 1.08 -27.37 0.44
N ALA A 376 1.04 -27.63 1.73
CA ALA A 376 0.08 -27.00 2.62
C ALA A 376 0.49 -25.58 3.01
N ARG A 377 1.81 -25.35 3.09
CA ARG A 377 2.41 -24.04 3.38
C ARG A 377 3.63 -23.80 2.51
N LEU A 378 3.83 -22.54 2.17
CA LEU A 378 5.05 -22.03 1.54
C LEU A 378 5.52 -20.83 2.33
N THR A 379 6.81 -20.76 2.60
CA THR A 379 7.46 -19.52 3.06
C THR A 379 8.64 -19.21 2.14
N TRP A 380 8.82 -17.92 1.83
CA TRP A 380 9.96 -17.44 1.09
C TRP A 380 10.55 -16.21 1.77
N SER A 381 11.87 -16.18 1.86
CA SER A 381 12.62 -15.07 2.41
C SER A 381 13.65 -14.61 1.39
N GLU A 382 13.54 -13.36 0.93
CA GLU A 382 14.50 -12.75 0.01
C GLU A 382 15.90 -12.70 0.62
N ALA A 383 15.99 -12.37 1.92
CA ALA A 383 17.27 -12.26 2.62
C ALA A 383 18.06 -13.56 2.67
N LYS A 384 17.37 -14.69 2.75
CA LYS A 384 17.97 -16.03 2.82
C LYS A 384 18.02 -16.73 1.47
N ASP A 385 17.37 -16.13 0.46
CA ASP A 385 17.10 -16.73 -0.84
C ASP A 385 16.57 -18.18 -0.74
N LEU A 386 15.66 -18.38 0.23
CA LEU A 386 15.19 -19.69 0.67
C LEU A 386 13.68 -19.81 0.49
N LEU A 387 13.25 -20.82 -0.26
CA LEU A 387 11.88 -21.31 -0.32
C LEU A 387 11.75 -22.55 0.57
N VAL A 388 10.70 -22.57 1.39
CA VAL A 388 10.37 -23.71 2.25
C VAL A 388 8.95 -24.16 1.93
N PHE A 389 8.81 -25.38 1.46
CA PHE A 389 7.53 -26.04 1.22
C PHE A 389 7.27 -27.04 2.33
N GLU A 390 6.13 -26.95 2.99
CA GLU A 390 5.76 -27.82 4.12
C GLU A 390 4.40 -28.49 3.86
N GLY A 391 4.35 -29.80 4.17
CA GLY A 391 3.11 -30.54 4.28
C GLY A 391 2.33 -30.18 5.55
N ASP A 392 1.13 -30.74 5.71
CA ASP A 392 0.29 -30.57 6.90
C ASP A 392 0.25 -31.79 7.83
N GLY A 393 1.13 -32.78 7.57
CA GLY A 393 1.17 -34.06 8.26
C GLY A 393 0.19 -35.11 7.68
N ARG A 394 -0.77 -34.69 6.85
CA ARG A 394 -1.66 -35.59 6.07
C ARG A 394 -1.22 -35.69 4.62
N SER A 395 -0.79 -34.58 4.07
CA SER A 395 -0.23 -34.46 2.73
C SER A 395 1.21 -33.98 2.79
N ASP A 396 2.07 -34.56 1.97
CA ASP A 396 3.45 -34.15 1.83
C ASP A 396 3.58 -32.93 0.91
N ALA A 397 4.64 -32.16 1.09
CA ALA A 397 5.08 -31.20 0.08
C ALA A 397 5.63 -31.98 -1.13
N GLN A 398 5.30 -31.53 -2.33
CA GLN A 398 5.70 -32.14 -3.60
C GLN A 398 6.38 -31.10 -4.47
N LEU A 399 7.49 -31.47 -5.08
CA LEU A 399 8.21 -30.65 -6.05
C LEU A 399 8.42 -31.47 -7.32
N PHE A 400 7.96 -30.95 -8.44
CA PHE A 400 8.14 -31.50 -9.78
C PHE A 400 9.02 -30.53 -10.56
N ARG A 401 10.09 -31.01 -11.14
CA ARG A 401 11.02 -30.21 -11.92
C ARG A 401 11.28 -30.83 -13.29
N GLN A 402 11.20 -30.03 -14.33
CA GLN A 402 11.52 -30.43 -15.71
C GLN A 402 12.68 -29.60 -16.22
N VAL A 403 13.84 -30.23 -16.46
CA VAL A 403 15.09 -29.53 -16.84
C VAL A 403 15.03 -29.02 -18.29
N LYS A 404 14.28 -29.71 -19.16
CA LYS A 404 14.03 -29.31 -20.56
C LYS A 404 12.64 -29.73 -20.95
N LEU A 405 12.00 -28.97 -21.81
CA LEU A 405 10.69 -29.34 -22.38
C LEU A 405 10.79 -30.72 -23.03
N GLY A 406 9.95 -31.65 -22.60
CA GLY A 406 9.96 -33.05 -23.07
C GLY A 406 10.89 -34.01 -22.33
N ALA A 407 11.74 -33.53 -21.39
CA ALA A 407 12.48 -34.42 -20.49
C ALA A 407 11.55 -35.00 -19.40
N GLN A 408 11.93 -36.17 -18.88
CA GLN A 408 11.20 -36.79 -17.78
C GLN A 408 11.33 -35.89 -16.52
N PRO A 409 10.22 -35.50 -15.84
CA PRO A 409 10.30 -34.66 -14.67
C PRO A 409 10.91 -35.40 -13.48
N SER A 410 11.83 -34.77 -12.79
CA SER A 410 12.28 -35.23 -11.47
C SER A 410 11.21 -34.87 -10.44
N SER A 411 10.97 -35.73 -9.47
CA SER A 411 9.98 -35.48 -8.41
C SER A 411 10.53 -35.78 -7.03
N ALA A 412 10.14 -34.94 -6.06
CA ALA A 412 10.40 -35.14 -4.65
C ALA A 412 9.10 -35.01 -3.86
N SER A 413 8.89 -35.88 -2.89
CA SER A 413 7.77 -35.84 -1.94
C SER A 413 8.29 -35.99 -0.52
N ALA A 414 7.98 -35.04 0.37
CA ALA A 414 8.51 -35.02 1.73
C ALA A 414 7.64 -34.20 2.66
N GLY A 415 7.83 -34.39 3.95
CA GLY A 415 7.21 -33.54 4.98
C GLY A 415 7.61 -32.08 4.83
N LYS A 416 8.89 -31.84 4.45
CA LYS A 416 9.43 -30.51 4.22
C LYS A 416 10.52 -30.51 3.15
N ILE A 417 10.46 -29.54 2.26
CA ILE A 417 11.43 -29.32 1.19
C ILE A 417 11.97 -27.88 1.33
N LEU A 418 13.29 -27.76 1.47
CA LEU A 418 14.00 -26.49 1.50
C LEU A 418 14.72 -26.31 0.16
N TYR A 419 14.55 -25.16 -0.44
CA TYR A 419 15.19 -24.84 -1.71
C TYR A 419 15.89 -23.48 -1.65
N TRP A 420 17.21 -23.48 -1.76
CA TRP A 420 18.06 -22.30 -1.88
C TRP A 420 18.29 -21.99 -3.36
N ARG A 421 17.66 -20.92 -3.83
CA ARG A 421 17.72 -20.57 -5.26
C ARG A 421 19.13 -20.28 -5.76
N GLY A 422 19.85 -19.36 -5.11
CA GLY A 422 21.17 -18.92 -5.54
C GLY A 422 22.22 -20.04 -5.51
N LEU A 423 22.02 -21.03 -4.64
CA LEU A 423 22.89 -22.21 -4.52
C LEU A 423 22.40 -23.39 -5.38
N ASN A 424 21.20 -23.29 -5.95
CA ASN A 424 20.50 -24.40 -6.61
C ASN A 424 20.51 -25.70 -5.77
N ARG A 425 20.39 -25.53 -4.44
CA ARG A 425 20.45 -26.62 -3.46
C ARG A 425 19.03 -26.94 -2.97
N VAL A 426 18.72 -28.22 -2.94
CA VAL A 426 17.49 -28.77 -2.36
C VAL A 426 17.88 -29.65 -1.19
N ASP A 427 17.34 -29.37 -0.01
CA ASP A 427 17.38 -30.27 1.16
C ASP A 427 15.97 -30.77 1.43
N VAL A 428 15.86 -32.03 1.79
CA VAL A 428 14.58 -32.70 1.99
C VAL A 428 14.57 -33.31 3.39
N GLU A 429 13.60 -32.92 4.19
CA GLU A 429 13.37 -33.46 5.53
C GLU A 429 12.14 -34.38 5.50
N ASP A 430 12.19 -35.51 6.15
CA ASP A 430 11.14 -36.55 6.16
C ASP A 430 10.77 -37.03 4.73
N ALA A 431 11.81 -37.36 3.95
CA ALA A 431 11.65 -37.82 2.59
C ALA A 431 10.85 -39.14 2.53
N ARG A 432 9.76 -39.14 1.76
CA ARG A 432 8.99 -40.36 1.44
C ARG A 432 9.29 -40.90 0.06
N PHE A 433 9.56 -40.00 -0.88
CA PHE A 433 9.91 -40.36 -2.23
C PHE A 433 10.92 -39.34 -2.80
N LEU A 434 12.00 -39.84 -3.39
CA LEU A 434 13.02 -39.06 -4.09
C LEU A 434 13.39 -39.79 -5.37
N ASP A 435 13.06 -39.19 -6.52
CA ASP A 435 13.60 -39.61 -7.80
C ASP A 435 14.80 -38.71 -8.13
N LEU A 436 16.00 -39.26 -7.98
CA LEU A 436 17.27 -38.54 -8.07
C LEU A 436 17.91 -38.61 -9.48
N ASP A 437 17.32 -39.31 -10.42
CA ASP A 437 17.96 -39.56 -11.74
C ASP A 437 18.32 -38.28 -12.50
N GLN A 438 17.80 -37.13 -12.06
CA GLN A 438 18.07 -35.85 -12.70
C GLN A 438 18.36 -34.66 -11.74
N LEU A 439 18.39 -34.87 -10.44
CA LEU A 439 18.83 -33.84 -9.49
C LEU A 439 20.36 -33.71 -9.52
N GLY A 440 20.90 -33.26 -10.64
CA GLY A 440 22.27 -32.82 -10.88
C GLY A 440 23.37 -33.62 -10.14
N LYS A 441 24.47 -33.92 -10.80
CA LYS A 441 25.69 -34.54 -10.24
C LYS A 441 26.42 -33.68 -9.17
N GLY A 442 25.68 -33.22 -8.14
CA GLY A 442 26.29 -32.68 -6.93
C GLY A 442 26.64 -33.80 -5.96
N PRO A 443 27.65 -33.68 -5.10
CA PRO A 443 27.95 -34.69 -4.09
C PRO A 443 26.72 -34.84 -3.19
N LEU A 444 26.25 -36.08 -3.03
CA LEU A 444 25.16 -36.45 -2.13
C LEU A 444 25.45 -35.89 -0.71
N PRO A 445 24.50 -35.23 -0.06
CA PRO A 445 24.69 -34.87 1.34
C PRO A 445 24.87 -36.16 2.15
N GLN A 446 25.98 -36.26 2.90
CA GLN A 446 26.18 -37.35 3.85
C GLN A 446 25.08 -37.22 4.93
N LEU A 447 24.21 -38.20 5.01
CA LEU A 447 23.24 -38.33 6.09
C LEU A 447 23.99 -38.42 7.42
N PRO A 448 23.73 -37.59 8.42
CA PRO A 448 24.36 -37.73 9.73
C PRO A 448 23.79 -38.99 10.40
N GLY A 449 24.65 -40.00 10.58
CA GLY A 449 24.35 -41.15 11.43
C GLY A 449 24.30 -42.55 10.80
N GLY A 450 24.72 -42.71 9.53
CA GLY A 450 24.93 -44.07 8.99
C GLY A 450 26.18 -44.72 9.58
N PRO A 451 26.14 -46.03 10.02
CA PRO A 451 27.34 -46.72 10.49
C PRO A 451 28.35 -46.83 9.34
N ALA A 452 29.61 -46.53 9.63
CA ALA A 452 30.71 -46.63 8.70
C ALA A 452 30.75 -48.01 8.03
N ALA A 453 30.73 -48.06 6.70
CA ALA A 453 30.87 -49.27 5.95
C ALA A 453 32.19 -49.93 6.28
N PRO A 454 32.22 -51.29 6.54
CA PRO A 454 33.45 -51.96 6.83
C PRO A 454 34.41 -51.88 5.63
N GLY A 455 35.67 -51.49 5.93
CA GLY A 455 36.69 -51.25 4.95
C GLY A 455 36.90 -52.42 3.96
N GLN A 456 36.87 -52.10 2.69
CA GLN A 456 37.34 -52.97 1.62
C GLN A 456 38.84 -53.23 1.86
N GLN A 457 39.16 -54.45 2.27
CA GLN A 457 40.56 -54.96 2.27
C GLN A 457 41.01 -55.02 0.82
N THR A 458 42.06 -54.27 0.49
CA THR A 458 42.79 -54.42 -0.77
C THR A 458 43.46 -55.79 -0.79
N PRO A 459 43.42 -56.56 -1.91
CA PRO A 459 44.09 -57.83 -2.02
C PRO A 459 45.64 -57.65 -2.02
N PHE A 460 46.30 -58.51 -1.28
CA PHE A 460 47.74 -58.62 -1.11
C PHE A 460 48.53 -58.48 -2.41
N ALA A 461 49.49 -57.58 -2.44
CA ALA A 461 50.56 -57.59 -3.45
C ALA A 461 51.59 -58.62 -3.08
N PRO A 462 52.11 -59.44 -4.03
CA PRO A 462 53.10 -60.49 -3.74
C PRO A 462 54.48 -59.83 -3.43
N ARG A 463 55.13 -60.34 -2.37
CA ARG A 463 56.49 -59.99 -1.95
C ARG A 463 57.51 -60.41 -3.04
N PRO A 464 58.52 -59.62 -3.33
CA PRO A 464 59.62 -60.05 -4.13
C PRO A 464 60.54 -60.99 -3.38
N VAL A 465 60.95 -62.11 -4.00
CA VAL A 465 61.90 -63.11 -3.52
C VAL A 465 63.32 -62.55 -3.67
N PRO A 466 64.23 -62.65 -2.69
CA PRO A 466 65.57 -62.26 -2.80
C PRO A 466 66.31 -63.31 -3.64
N GLY A 467 66.92 -62.90 -4.76
CA GLY A 467 67.80 -63.73 -5.58
C GLY A 467 69.23 -63.83 -5.00
N THR A 468 69.74 -64.96 -5.03
CA THR A 468 71.13 -65.34 -4.77
C THR A 468 72.15 -64.67 -5.66
#